data_8e67454f8c73f15c4c62f98a38b357f1
#
_entry.id   8e67454f8c73f15c4c62f98a38b357f1
#
_cell.length_a   1.000
_cell.length_b   1.000
_cell.length_c   1.000
_cell.angle_alpha   90.00
_cell.angle_beta   90.00
_cell.angle_gamma   90.00
#
_symmetry.space_group_name_H-M   'P 1'
#
loop_
_entity.id
_entity.type
_entity.pdbx_description
1 polymer ?
#
loop_
_entity_poly.entity_id
_entity_poly.type
_entity_poly.pdbx_seq_one_letter_code
_entity_poly.pdbx_strand_id
1 'polypeptide(L)'
;MNQYGKASNRPRKGTHNMTTPKNVMKMIKDNDVKYVDFRFTDPRGKWQHVTTDVTTVDEDTFAEGIMFDGSSIAGWKAIHESDMQLMPDPESACTDPFFAETTLVLVCDTLEPLTGEPYNRDPRSICRKAAGLVKSMGIGDTVFFGPEAEFFIFDDVKYAATPYNTGFRLDSVEFPTNSDTEYEGGNLGHHIGFKKGYFPVPPLDTAQDMRSEMLAAMARMGVKVEKHHHEVGSAQHELGMKFAPMVRMADQMQIYKYCIQQVAQVYGKTATFMPKPIYGDNGSGMHCHQSIWKGDKPLFAGNKYADLSETALQYIAGILKHARTINAFTNPTTNAYKRLVPGFEAPVLLAYSVRNRSAGCRIPLAASPKGKRVEVRYPDPLCNPYLGFAAMLMAGLDGIKNKLNPGEPTDKDLYDLPPKELKKIPTVCGSLREAIGNLDKDRDFLKAGGVFDDDFIDSYIELKMAEIIRFEHTPHPVEFEMYYSA
;
A
#
# COMPACT_ATOMS: atom_id res chain seq x y z
N MET A 1 25.37 -17.01 7.42
CA MET A 1 25.56 -18.29 8.14
C MET A 1 24.23 -18.65 8.81
N ASN A 2 23.70 -19.85 8.49
CA ASN A 2 22.38 -20.30 8.92
C ASN A 2 22.16 -20.28 10.42
N GLN A 3 21.35 -19.35 10.95
CA GLN A 3 20.84 -19.39 12.32
C GLN A 3 19.34 -19.67 12.45
N TYR A 4 18.66 -20.00 11.36
CA TYR A 4 17.24 -20.33 11.44
C TYR A 4 17.03 -21.84 11.51
N GLY A 5 16.63 -22.30 12.72
CA GLY A 5 16.31 -23.68 13.01
C GLY A 5 15.27 -24.24 12.04
N LYS A 6 15.49 -25.46 11.53
CA LYS A 6 14.57 -26.20 10.68
C LYS A 6 13.27 -26.52 11.42
N ALA A 7 12.27 -25.65 11.32
CA ALA A 7 10.89 -26.02 11.64
C ALA A 7 10.26 -26.62 10.39
N SER A 8 10.00 -27.93 10.39
CA SER A 8 9.28 -28.64 9.33
C SER A 8 7.79 -28.31 9.41
N ASN A 9 7.32 -27.33 8.64
CA ASN A 9 5.89 -27.10 8.45
C ASN A 9 5.47 -27.50 7.03
N ARG A 10 4.82 -28.67 6.90
CA ARG A 10 4.10 -29.04 5.68
C ARG A 10 2.83 -28.18 5.58
N PRO A 11 2.52 -27.57 4.43
CA PRO A 11 1.28 -26.82 4.26
C PRO A 11 0.08 -27.76 4.37
N ARG A 12 -0.77 -27.55 5.36
CA ARG A 12 -2.07 -28.23 5.44
C ARG A 12 -2.99 -27.70 4.33
N LYS A 13 -3.57 -28.56 3.53
CA LYS A 13 -4.69 -28.27 2.64
C LYS A 13 -5.87 -27.81 3.53
N GLY A 14 -6.14 -26.51 3.57
CA GLY A 14 -7.19 -25.93 4.39
C GLY A 14 -8.43 -25.64 3.58
N THR A 15 -9.53 -26.21 3.96
CA THR A 15 -10.85 -25.60 3.88
C THR A 15 -10.81 -24.29 4.68
N HIS A 16 -11.37 -23.20 4.13
CA HIS A 16 -11.56 -21.95 4.87
C HIS A 16 -12.56 -22.16 6.02
N ASN A 17 -12.12 -22.72 7.13
CA ASN A 17 -12.80 -22.58 8.39
C ASN A 17 -12.31 -21.25 9.00
N MET A 18 -13.26 -20.34 9.30
CA MET A 18 -12.96 -19.11 10.01
C MET A 18 -12.17 -19.43 11.29
N THR A 19 -11.03 -18.76 11.46
CA THR A 19 -10.23 -18.92 12.68
C THR A 19 -10.98 -18.25 13.83
N THR A 20 -11.24 -18.99 14.90
CA THR A 20 -11.97 -18.52 16.09
C THR A 20 -11.00 -18.22 17.23
N PRO A 21 -11.38 -17.44 18.27
CA PRO A 21 -10.55 -17.26 19.47
C PRO A 21 -10.03 -18.60 20.02
N LYS A 22 -10.85 -19.60 20.11
CA LYS A 22 -10.47 -20.96 20.55
C LYS A 22 -9.38 -21.58 19.67
N ASN A 23 -9.42 -21.34 18.34
CA ASN A 23 -8.37 -21.82 17.44
C ASN A 23 -7.07 -21.06 17.66
N VAL A 24 -7.12 -19.76 17.96
CA VAL A 24 -5.93 -18.96 18.30
C VAL A 24 -5.32 -19.43 19.61
N MET A 25 -6.11 -19.68 20.66
CA MET A 25 -5.62 -20.24 21.92
C MET A 25 -4.95 -21.61 21.70
N LYS A 26 -5.49 -22.42 20.79
CA LYS A 26 -4.85 -23.67 20.37
C LYS A 26 -3.51 -23.41 19.65
N MET A 27 -3.43 -22.42 18.76
CA MET A 27 -2.17 -22.04 18.08
C MET A 27 -1.12 -21.59 19.10
N ILE A 28 -1.49 -20.80 20.09
CA ILE A 28 -0.61 -20.36 21.19
C ILE A 28 0.03 -21.57 21.86
N LYS A 29 -0.80 -22.55 22.25
CA LYS A 29 -0.34 -23.76 22.93
C LYS A 29 0.52 -24.67 22.02
N ASP A 30 0.05 -24.93 20.78
CA ASP A 30 0.69 -25.88 19.85
C ASP A 30 2.07 -25.35 19.36
N ASN A 31 2.31 -24.04 19.35
CA ASN A 31 3.55 -23.41 18.90
C ASN A 31 4.44 -22.90 20.05
N ASP A 32 4.09 -23.20 21.30
CA ASP A 32 4.83 -22.72 22.50
C ASP A 32 5.10 -21.21 22.48
N VAL A 33 4.04 -20.44 22.15
CA VAL A 33 4.08 -18.97 22.06
C VAL A 33 4.43 -18.37 23.42
N LYS A 34 5.34 -17.41 23.43
CA LYS A 34 5.78 -16.67 24.63
C LYS A 34 5.15 -15.29 24.71
N TYR A 35 4.95 -14.63 23.56
CA TYR A 35 4.41 -13.29 23.47
C TYR A 35 3.29 -13.21 22.42
N VAL A 36 2.34 -12.31 22.67
CA VAL A 36 1.31 -11.94 21.69
C VAL A 36 1.48 -10.47 21.34
N ASP A 37 1.58 -10.20 20.04
CA ASP A 37 1.85 -8.88 19.48
C ASP A 37 0.58 -8.36 18.76
N PHE A 38 -0.06 -7.38 19.38
CA PHE A 38 -1.29 -6.74 18.87
C PHE A 38 -0.90 -5.59 17.97
N ARG A 39 -1.21 -5.68 16.68
CA ARG A 39 -0.81 -4.70 15.66
C ARG A 39 -2.01 -3.96 15.09
N PHE A 40 -1.87 -2.66 14.92
CA PHE A 40 -2.88 -1.79 14.31
C PHE A 40 -2.21 -0.75 13.40
N THR A 41 -2.99 -0.06 12.57
CA THR A 41 -2.43 0.88 11.59
C THR A 41 -2.94 2.29 11.87
N ASP A 42 -2.02 3.25 11.96
CA ASP A 42 -2.38 4.67 12.15
C ASP A 42 -2.86 5.33 10.84
N PRO A 43 -3.43 6.56 10.88
CA PRO A 43 -3.89 7.26 9.68
C PRO A 43 -2.82 7.49 8.61
N ARG A 44 -1.53 7.55 8.99
CA ARG A 44 -0.41 7.66 8.04
C ARG A 44 -0.07 6.34 7.33
N GLY A 45 -0.65 5.23 7.76
CA GLY A 45 -0.34 3.89 7.24
C GLY A 45 0.82 3.19 7.93
N LYS A 46 1.31 3.75 9.05
CA LYS A 46 2.35 3.11 9.85
C LYS A 46 1.74 2.01 10.71
N TRP A 47 2.40 0.85 10.72
CA TRP A 47 2.03 -0.25 11.60
C TRP A 47 2.56 0.02 13.01
N GLN A 48 1.66 0.06 13.97
CA GLN A 48 1.92 0.23 15.40
C GLN A 48 1.68 -1.09 16.11
N HIS A 49 2.27 -1.29 17.28
CA HIS A 49 2.06 -2.52 18.04
C HIS A 49 2.24 -2.34 19.55
N VAL A 50 1.68 -3.30 20.28
CA VAL A 50 1.97 -3.56 21.69
C VAL A 50 2.09 -5.06 21.89
N THR A 51 3.16 -5.49 22.56
CA THR A 51 3.44 -6.90 22.85
C THR A 51 3.17 -7.20 24.31
N THR A 52 2.42 -8.28 24.59
CA THR A 52 2.13 -8.74 25.95
C THR A 52 2.68 -10.16 26.19
N ASP A 53 2.94 -10.48 27.44
CA ASP A 53 3.24 -11.85 27.84
C ASP A 53 2.03 -12.75 27.57
N VAL A 54 2.26 -13.96 27.08
CA VAL A 54 1.20 -14.89 26.70
C VAL A 54 0.28 -15.27 27.86
N THR A 55 0.76 -15.20 29.11
CA THR A 55 -0.02 -15.51 30.30
C THR A 55 -1.15 -14.51 30.57
N THR A 56 -1.11 -13.33 29.93
CA THR A 56 -2.13 -12.29 30.04
C THR A 56 -3.20 -12.39 28.94
N VAL A 57 -3.12 -13.38 28.06
CA VAL A 57 -4.01 -13.54 26.91
C VAL A 57 -4.86 -14.81 27.06
N ASP A 58 -6.16 -14.65 26.95
CA ASP A 58 -7.16 -15.70 27.04
C ASP A 58 -8.30 -15.52 26.00
N GLU A 59 -9.37 -16.30 26.11
CA GLU A 59 -10.51 -16.16 25.20
C GLU A 59 -11.26 -14.82 25.40
N ASP A 60 -11.25 -14.26 26.62
CA ASP A 60 -11.91 -12.99 26.95
C ASP A 60 -11.18 -11.80 26.28
N THR A 61 -9.88 -11.91 26.02
CA THR A 61 -9.11 -10.93 25.24
C THR A 61 -9.71 -10.66 23.86
N PHE A 62 -10.38 -11.65 23.26
CA PHE A 62 -11.07 -11.48 21.97
C PHE A 62 -12.49 -10.93 22.08
N ALA A 63 -13.05 -10.91 23.29
CA ALA A 63 -14.35 -10.31 23.55
C ALA A 63 -14.22 -8.90 24.13
N GLU A 64 -13.23 -8.67 24.97
CA GLU A 64 -13.02 -7.42 25.72
C GLU A 64 -11.90 -6.55 25.12
N GLY A 65 -11.03 -7.10 24.27
CA GLY A 65 -9.89 -6.39 23.71
C GLY A 65 -8.82 -6.01 24.74
N ILE A 66 -7.88 -5.15 24.34
CA ILE A 66 -6.85 -4.59 25.24
C ILE A 66 -6.85 -3.06 25.19
N MET A 67 -6.65 -2.42 26.32
CA MET A 67 -6.60 -0.96 26.43
C MET A 67 -5.21 -0.41 26.09
N PHE A 68 -5.17 0.76 25.43
CA PHE A 68 -3.95 1.47 25.12
C PHE A 68 -4.17 2.98 25.07
N ASP A 69 -3.07 3.77 25.08
CA ASP A 69 -3.11 5.23 24.94
C ASP A 69 -3.16 5.66 23.47
N GLY A 70 -4.35 6.05 22.99
CA GLY A 70 -4.56 6.57 21.64
C GLY A 70 -4.09 8.01 21.43
N SER A 71 -3.80 8.78 22.49
CA SER A 71 -3.34 10.17 22.35
C SER A 71 -1.91 10.27 21.80
N SER A 72 -1.14 9.19 21.92
CA SER A 72 0.18 9.07 21.32
C SER A 72 0.17 8.79 19.82
N ILE A 73 -1.00 8.56 19.21
CA ILE A 73 -1.18 8.28 17.78
C ILE A 73 -1.56 9.57 17.05
N ALA A 74 -0.72 9.99 16.11
CA ALA A 74 -0.95 11.22 15.36
C ALA A 74 -2.27 11.19 14.57
N GLY A 75 -3.09 12.23 14.74
CA GLY A 75 -4.40 12.36 14.10
C GLY A 75 -5.54 11.63 14.81
N TRP A 76 -5.29 11.03 16.00
CA TRP A 76 -6.31 10.36 16.79
C TRP A 76 -6.82 11.24 17.94
N LYS A 77 -6.81 10.71 19.16
CA LYS A 77 -7.42 11.35 20.34
C LYS A 77 -6.56 12.46 20.94
N ALA A 78 -7.20 13.35 21.68
CA ALA A 78 -6.52 14.31 22.54
C ALA A 78 -6.15 13.64 23.89
N ILE A 79 -5.20 14.22 24.61
CA ILE A 79 -4.66 13.65 25.87
C ILE A 79 -5.72 13.43 26.96
N HIS A 80 -6.81 14.22 26.97
CA HIS A 80 -7.90 14.09 27.93
C HIS A 80 -8.94 13.02 27.57
N GLU A 81 -8.79 12.36 26.43
CA GLU A 81 -9.62 11.25 25.93
C GLU A 81 -8.74 10.11 25.41
N SER A 82 -7.63 9.80 26.12
CA SER A 82 -6.56 8.96 25.62
C SER A 82 -6.90 7.48 25.50
N ASP A 83 -7.80 6.97 26.33
CA ASP A 83 -8.08 5.56 26.43
C ASP A 83 -8.79 5.03 25.18
N MET A 84 -8.19 4.04 24.55
CA MET A 84 -8.68 3.36 23.35
C MET A 84 -8.58 1.84 23.54
N GLN A 85 -9.34 1.08 22.75
CA GLN A 85 -9.39 -0.36 22.84
C GLN A 85 -8.96 -1.01 21.52
N LEU A 86 -8.00 -1.94 21.56
CA LEU A 86 -7.63 -2.79 20.43
C LEU A 86 -8.45 -4.09 20.50
N MET A 87 -9.19 -4.37 19.44
CA MET A 87 -9.98 -5.59 19.29
C MET A 87 -9.28 -6.53 18.30
N PRO A 88 -8.65 -7.62 18.77
CA PRO A 88 -7.90 -8.51 17.91
C PRO A 88 -8.82 -9.33 16.98
N ASP A 89 -8.41 -9.42 15.72
CA ASP A 89 -9.08 -10.23 14.70
C ASP A 89 -8.48 -11.65 14.67
N PRO A 90 -9.21 -12.69 15.13
CA PRO A 90 -8.68 -14.06 15.16
C PRO A 90 -8.26 -14.58 13.78
N GLU A 91 -8.88 -14.11 12.68
CA GLU A 91 -8.56 -14.54 11.32
C GLU A 91 -7.18 -14.02 10.84
N SER A 92 -6.64 -13.01 11.51
CA SER A 92 -5.33 -12.44 11.22
C SER A 92 -4.16 -13.18 11.85
N ALA A 93 -4.42 -14.12 12.78
CA ALA A 93 -3.40 -14.79 13.59
C ALA A 93 -2.31 -15.45 12.74
N CYS A 94 -1.06 -15.08 13.00
CA CYS A 94 0.12 -15.70 12.39
C CYS A 94 1.33 -15.61 13.34
N THR A 95 2.34 -16.47 13.13
CA THR A 95 3.58 -16.43 13.90
C THR A 95 4.58 -15.51 13.20
N ASP A 96 5.24 -14.64 13.97
CA ASP A 96 6.31 -13.78 13.46
C ASP A 96 7.61 -14.60 13.28
N PRO A 97 8.22 -14.59 12.09
CA PRO A 97 9.41 -15.38 11.82
C PRO A 97 10.73 -14.70 12.23
N PHE A 98 10.71 -13.46 12.75
CA PHE A 98 11.90 -12.64 12.95
C PHE A 98 12.30 -12.49 14.43
N PHE A 99 11.40 -12.77 15.37
CA PHE A 99 11.70 -12.65 16.79
C PHE A 99 12.40 -13.90 17.35
N ALA A 100 13.27 -13.68 18.34
CA ALA A 100 13.99 -14.76 19.00
C ALA A 100 13.04 -15.70 19.77
N GLU A 101 12.07 -15.12 20.47
CA GLU A 101 11.02 -15.85 21.17
C GLU A 101 9.77 -15.98 20.28
N THR A 102 9.12 -17.14 20.33
CA THR A 102 7.93 -17.40 19.53
C THR A 102 6.84 -16.38 19.86
N THR A 103 6.51 -15.54 18.90
CA THR A 103 5.53 -14.46 19.04
C THR A 103 4.38 -14.66 18.05
N LEU A 104 3.15 -14.63 18.55
CA LEU A 104 1.93 -14.62 17.75
C LEU A 104 1.53 -13.18 17.45
N VAL A 105 1.26 -12.88 16.18
CA VAL A 105 0.78 -11.57 15.73
C VAL A 105 -0.73 -11.64 15.51
N LEU A 106 -1.43 -10.62 16.00
CA LEU A 106 -2.85 -10.36 15.76
C LEU A 106 -3.03 -8.94 15.24
N VAL A 107 -3.73 -8.80 14.11
CA VAL A 107 -4.13 -7.47 13.60
C VAL A 107 -5.42 -7.06 14.29
N CYS A 108 -5.48 -5.81 14.77
CA CYS A 108 -6.58 -5.31 15.56
C CYS A 108 -7.39 -4.24 14.81
N ASP A 109 -8.68 -4.23 15.04
CA ASP A 109 -9.52 -3.05 14.88
C ASP A 109 -9.41 -2.17 16.12
N THR A 110 -9.66 -0.86 16.01
CA THR A 110 -9.68 0.04 17.17
C THR A 110 -11.12 0.43 17.49
N LEU A 111 -11.51 0.34 18.76
CA LEU A 111 -12.83 0.67 19.25
C LEU A 111 -12.80 1.87 20.21
N GLU A 112 -13.92 2.56 20.28
CA GLU A 112 -14.22 3.55 21.32
C GLU A 112 -14.67 2.82 22.59
N PRO A 113 -13.90 2.85 23.69
CA PRO A 113 -14.17 1.97 24.85
C PRO A 113 -15.50 2.27 25.56
N LEU A 114 -15.99 3.51 25.51
CA LEU A 114 -17.26 3.88 26.15
C LEU A 114 -18.49 3.34 25.43
N THR A 115 -18.41 3.16 24.13
CA THR A 115 -19.55 2.72 23.30
C THR A 115 -19.38 1.31 22.74
N GLY A 116 -18.14 0.81 22.66
CA GLY A 116 -17.81 -0.45 21.98
C GLY A 116 -17.92 -0.36 20.45
N GLU A 117 -18.18 0.83 19.90
CA GLU A 117 -18.30 1.04 18.46
C GLU A 117 -16.91 1.19 17.80
N PRO A 118 -16.79 0.82 16.51
CA PRO A 118 -15.56 1.03 15.76
C PRO A 118 -15.16 2.52 15.76
N TYR A 119 -13.92 2.80 16.14
CA TYR A 119 -13.40 4.17 16.14
C TYR A 119 -13.40 4.73 14.72
N ASN A 120 -14.00 5.93 14.55
CA ASN A 120 -14.23 6.53 13.23
C ASN A 120 -12.93 6.89 12.49
N ARG A 121 -11.81 7.09 13.21
CA ARG A 121 -10.50 7.39 12.63
C ARG A 121 -9.59 6.14 12.51
N ASP A 122 -10.11 4.94 12.77
CA ASP A 122 -9.39 3.70 12.52
C ASP A 122 -9.43 3.33 11.03
N PRO A 123 -8.28 3.31 10.32
CA PRO A 123 -8.22 2.98 8.91
C PRO A 123 -8.82 1.60 8.58
N ARG A 124 -8.59 0.60 9.44
CA ARG A 124 -9.08 -0.77 9.20
C ARG A 124 -10.60 -0.84 9.31
N SER A 125 -11.18 -0.15 10.26
CA SER A 125 -12.64 -0.03 10.41
C SER A 125 -13.28 0.69 9.23
N ILE A 126 -12.67 1.77 8.71
CA ILE A 126 -13.11 2.46 7.48
C ILE A 126 -13.11 1.48 6.30
N CYS A 127 -12.04 0.70 6.14
CA CYS A 127 -11.93 -0.31 5.08
C CYS A 127 -13.03 -1.38 5.19
N ARG A 128 -13.33 -1.88 6.41
CA ARG A 128 -14.43 -2.81 6.65
C ARG A 128 -15.79 -2.23 6.27
N LYS A 129 -16.06 -0.98 6.67
CA LYS A 129 -17.31 -0.28 6.31
C LYS A 129 -17.46 -0.16 4.79
N ALA A 130 -16.38 0.22 4.08
CA ALA A 130 -16.39 0.32 2.62
C ALA A 130 -16.67 -1.04 1.96
N ALA A 131 -16.00 -2.11 2.39
CA ALA A 131 -16.25 -3.46 1.87
C ALA A 131 -17.69 -3.93 2.14
N GLY A 132 -18.24 -3.63 3.32
CA GLY A 132 -19.62 -3.97 3.70
C GLY A 132 -20.66 -3.20 2.89
N LEU A 133 -20.35 -1.98 2.47
CA LEU A 133 -21.26 -1.13 1.69
C LEU A 133 -21.63 -1.77 0.34
N VAL A 134 -20.74 -2.53 -0.30
CA VAL A 134 -21.00 -3.22 -1.56
C VAL A 134 -22.18 -4.18 -1.43
N LYS A 135 -22.26 -4.91 -0.30
CA LYS A 135 -23.34 -5.83 0.02
C LYS A 135 -24.65 -5.09 0.35
N SER A 136 -24.58 -4.03 1.15
CA SER A 136 -25.77 -3.24 1.51
C SER A 136 -26.38 -2.49 0.33
N MET A 137 -25.57 -2.09 -0.66
CA MET A 137 -26.03 -1.53 -1.94
C MET A 137 -26.61 -2.59 -2.90
N GLY A 138 -26.53 -3.87 -2.58
CA GLY A 138 -27.03 -4.97 -3.43
C GLY A 138 -26.19 -5.24 -4.68
N ILE A 139 -25.00 -4.62 -4.80
CA ILE A 139 -24.11 -4.74 -5.98
C ILE A 139 -23.43 -6.11 -6.00
N GLY A 140 -22.77 -6.49 -4.91
CA GLY A 140 -22.00 -7.72 -4.76
C GLY A 140 -21.84 -8.09 -3.28
N ASP A 141 -20.96 -9.04 -3.00
CA ASP A 141 -20.66 -9.47 -1.63
C ASP A 141 -19.16 -9.49 -1.30
N THR A 142 -18.31 -9.50 -2.31
CA THR A 142 -16.88 -9.57 -2.13
C THR A 142 -16.16 -8.61 -3.08
N VAL A 143 -15.24 -7.83 -2.51
CA VAL A 143 -14.33 -6.96 -3.26
C VAL A 143 -12.93 -7.52 -3.14
N PHE A 144 -12.28 -7.78 -4.26
CA PHE A 144 -10.90 -8.24 -4.32
C PHE A 144 -9.97 -7.10 -4.72
N PHE A 145 -8.82 -7.03 -4.03
CA PHE A 145 -7.70 -6.20 -4.37
C PHE A 145 -6.46 -7.06 -4.62
N GLY A 146 -5.61 -6.63 -5.56
CA GLY A 146 -4.30 -7.21 -5.86
C GLY A 146 -3.32 -6.08 -6.13
N PRO A 147 -2.65 -5.54 -5.10
CA PRO A 147 -1.63 -4.51 -5.28
C PRO A 147 -0.31 -5.10 -5.76
N GLU A 148 0.39 -4.35 -6.62
CA GLU A 148 1.76 -4.59 -7.09
C GLU A 148 2.61 -3.43 -6.54
N ALA A 149 3.22 -3.62 -5.35
CA ALA A 149 3.98 -2.58 -4.68
C ALA A 149 5.48 -2.74 -4.94
N GLU A 150 6.07 -1.70 -5.51
CA GLU A 150 7.51 -1.60 -5.77
C GLU A 150 8.22 -0.95 -4.58
N PHE A 151 9.53 -1.23 -4.44
CA PHE A 151 10.35 -0.69 -3.37
C PHE A 151 11.82 -0.62 -3.79
N PHE A 152 12.61 0.17 -3.04
CA PHE A 152 14.06 0.26 -3.22
C PHE A 152 14.80 -0.40 -2.07
N ILE A 153 15.98 -0.98 -2.36
CA ILE A 153 16.92 -1.50 -1.37
C ILE A 153 18.24 -0.76 -1.52
N PHE A 154 18.77 -0.23 -0.41
CA PHE A 154 20.04 0.48 -0.37
C PHE A 154 21.01 -0.19 0.60
N ASP A 155 22.31 -0.03 0.32
CA ASP A 155 23.40 -0.45 1.20
C ASP A 155 23.64 0.57 2.31
N ASP A 156 23.53 1.88 1.99
CA ASP A 156 23.69 2.97 2.98
C ASP A 156 22.73 4.13 2.67
N VAL A 157 22.16 4.70 3.71
CA VAL A 157 21.29 5.89 3.62
C VAL A 157 21.69 6.87 4.71
N LYS A 158 22.14 8.06 4.31
CA LYS A 158 22.41 9.17 5.21
C LYS A 158 21.58 10.37 4.84
N TYR A 159 21.01 11.05 5.80
CA TYR A 159 20.31 12.31 5.56
C TYR A 159 20.46 13.28 6.73
N ALA A 160 20.39 14.57 6.41
CA ALA A 160 20.33 15.65 7.38
C ALA A 160 19.13 16.54 7.04
N ALA A 161 18.43 17.00 8.07
CA ALA A 161 17.30 17.92 7.96
C ALA A 161 17.31 18.87 9.16
N THR A 162 18.40 19.63 9.30
CA THR A 162 18.59 20.68 10.30
C THR A 162 18.42 22.06 9.66
N PRO A 163 18.22 23.15 10.43
CA PRO A 163 18.02 24.47 9.85
C PRO A 163 19.14 24.96 8.91
N TYR A 164 20.35 24.46 9.04
CA TYR A 164 21.53 24.88 8.27
C TYR A 164 22.26 23.73 7.58
N ASN A 165 21.71 22.54 7.60
CA ASN A 165 22.28 21.38 6.90
C ASN A 165 21.15 20.47 6.43
N THR A 166 20.84 20.51 5.14
CA THR A 166 19.82 19.66 4.52
C THR A 166 20.44 18.89 3.37
N GLY A 167 20.10 17.61 3.24
CA GLY A 167 20.58 16.78 2.15
C GLY A 167 20.48 15.31 2.48
N PHE A 168 20.80 14.48 1.49
CA PHE A 168 20.85 13.03 1.65
C PHE A 168 21.92 12.41 0.75
N ARG A 169 22.40 11.24 1.13
CA ARG A 169 23.25 10.38 0.32
C ARG A 169 22.68 8.95 0.38
N LEU A 170 22.54 8.37 -0.81
CA LEU A 170 22.13 6.96 -0.98
C LEU A 170 23.29 6.20 -1.59
N ASP A 171 23.44 4.94 -1.23
CA ASP A 171 24.42 4.05 -1.80
C ASP A 171 23.84 2.67 -2.07
N SER A 172 24.27 2.05 -3.18
CA SER A 172 23.93 0.70 -3.55
C SER A 172 24.99 0.09 -4.46
N VAL A 173 25.32 -1.17 -4.24
CA VAL A 173 26.19 -1.95 -5.13
C VAL A 173 25.65 -2.00 -6.57
N GLU A 174 24.36 -1.77 -6.76
CA GLU A 174 23.69 -1.78 -8.07
C GLU A 174 23.72 -0.44 -8.80
N PHE A 175 24.20 0.64 -8.17
CA PHE A 175 24.22 1.94 -8.83
C PHE A 175 25.17 1.95 -10.03
N PRO A 176 24.84 2.71 -11.10
CA PRO A 176 25.66 2.77 -12.32
C PRO A 176 27.07 3.31 -12.08
N THR A 177 27.25 4.10 -11.03
CA THR A 177 28.56 4.58 -10.56
C THR A 177 28.65 4.32 -9.07
N ASN A 178 29.70 3.64 -8.65
CA ASN A 178 29.92 3.41 -7.24
C ASN A 178 30.25 4.68 -6.48
N SER A 179 29.85 4.71 -5.24
CA SER A 179 30.40 5.62 -4.25
C SER A 179 31.81 5.17 -3.81
N ASP A 180 32.41 5.90 -2.88
CA ASP A 180 33.69 5.51 -2.24
C ASP A 180 33.54 4.38 -1.21
N THR A 181 32.40 3.67 -1.19
CA THR A 181 32.13 2.59 -0.24
C THR A 181 32.84 1.31 -0.69
N GLU A 182 33.60 0.71 0.20
CA GLU A 182 34.13 -0.65 0.01
C GLU A 182 33.06 -1.65 0.43
N TYR A 183 32.74 -2.58 -0.47
CA TYR A 183 31.81 -3.67 -0.22
C TYR A 183 32.55 -4.95 0.15
N GLU A 184 31.99 -5.76 1.04
CA GLU A 184 32.49 -7.12 1.30
C GLU A 184 32.46 -7.93 -0.03
N GLY A 185 33.59 -8.44 -0.43
CA GLY A 185 33.75 -9.12 -1.74
C GLY A 185 34.15 -8.20 -2.89
N GLY A 186 34.27 -6.89 -2.67
CA GLY A 186 34.71 -5.90 -3.65
C GLY A 186 33.63 -5.48 -4.64
N ASN A 187 34.00 -4.54 -5.50
CA ASN A 187 33.18 -4.01 -6.59
C ASN A 187 33.51 -4.74 -7.90
N LEU A 188 32.59 -5.59 -8.36
CA LEU A 188 32.85 -6.51 -9.49
C LEU A 188 32.50 -5.90 -10.86
N GLY A 189 32.05 -4.65 -10.91
CA GLY A 189 31.75 -3.95 -12.17
C GLY A 189 30.43 -4.31 -12.83
N HIS A 190 29.61 -5.15 -12.19
CA HIS A 190 28.26 -5.48 -12.66
C HIS A 190 27.26 -4.46 -12.09
N HIS A 191 26.99 -3.39 -12.87
CA HIS A 191 26.13 -2.29 -12.44
C HIS A 191 24.91 -2.15 -13.34
N ILE A 192 23.76 -1.85 -12.73
CA ILE A 192 22.53 -1.52 -13.42
C ILE A 192 22.53 -0.02 -13.73
N GLY A 193 22.43 0.34 -15.01
CA GLY A 193 22.29 1.73 -15.44
C GLY A 193 20.89 2.28 -15.13
N PHE A 194 20.76 3.62 -15.08
CA PHE A 194 19.47 4.28 -14.91
C PHE A 194 18.44 3.76 -15.94
N LYS A 195 17.26 3.37 -15.45
CA LYS A 195 16.14 2.81 -16.24
C LYS A 195 16.50 1.53 -17.01
N LYS A 196 17.46 0.73 -16.56
CA LYS A 196 17.93 -0.49 -17.25
C LYS A 196 17.80 -1.75 -16.39
N GLY A 197 17.10 -1.69 -15.26
CA GLY A 197 17.03 -2.78 -14.28
C GLY A 197 15.95 -3.83 -14.52
N TYR A 198 15.15 -3.74 -15.59
CA TYR A 198 14.02 -4.65 -15.74
C TYR A 198 14.46 -6.06 -16.17
N PHE A 199 14.27 -7.05 -15.29
CA PHE A 199 14.49 -8.48 -15.49
C PHE A 199 15.93 -8.92 -15.82
N PRO A 200 17.00 -8.31 -15.27
CA PRO A 200 18.32 -8.87 -15.46
C PRO A 200 18.46 -10.19 -14.69
N VAL A 201 19.37 -11.03 -15.13
CA VAL A 201 19.78 -12.21 -14.36
C VAL A 201 21.02 -11.89 -13.51
N PRO A 202 21.30 -12.63 -12.43
CA PRO A 202 22.57 -12.53 -11.73
C PRO A 202 23.78 -12.69 -12.69
N PRO A 203 24.89 -11.99 -12.51
CA PRO A 203 25.25 -11.19 -11.32
C PRO A 203 24.78 -9.73 -11.34
N LEU A 204 24.12 -9.24 -12.40
CA LEU A 204 23.57 -7.88 -12.43
C LEU A 204 22.47 -7.72 -11.36
N ASP A 205 21.58 -8.69 -11.25
CA ASP A 205 20.59 -8.78 -10.17
C ASP A 205 21.26 -9.34 -8.90
N THR A 206 21.61 -8.46 -7.99
CA THR A 206 22.31 -8.84 -6.74
C THR A 206 21.37 -9.30 -5.62
N ALA A 207 20.05 -9.12 -5.78
CA ALA A 207 19.06 -9.33 -4.72
C ALA A 207 18.17 -10.58 -4.88
N GLN A 208 18.52 -11.49 -5.79
CA GLN A 208 17.73 -12.71 -6.09
C GLN A 208 17.40 -13.52 -4.83
N ASP A 209 18.40 -13.86 -4.01
CA ASP A 209 18.22 -14.68 -2.80
C ASP A 209 17.47 -13.92 -1.71
N MET A 210 17.78 -12.63 -1.55
CA MET A 210 17.10 -11.76 -0.57
C MET A 210 15.61 -11.68 -0.87
N ARG A 211 15.20 -11.44 -2.13
CA ARG A 211 13.78 -11.40 -2.51
C ARG A 211 13.11 -12.76 -2.34
N SER A 212 13.82 -13.86 -2.60
CA SER A 212 13.30 -15.22 -2.34
C SER A 212 13.03 -15.44 -0.85
N GLU A 213 13.92 -14.94 0.04
CA GLU A 213 13.72 -15.01 1.49
C GLU A 213 12.57 -14.11 1.96
N MET A 214 12.39 -12.92 1.36
CA MET A 214 11.22 -12.06 1.61
C MET A 214 9.92 -12.81 1.31
N LEU A 215 9.81 -13.48 0.16
CA LEU A 215 8.64 -14.32 -0.16
C LEU A 215 8.44 -15.45 0.84
N ALA A 216 9.51 -16.11 1.26
CA ALA A 216 9.45 -17.21 2.23
C ALA A 216 8.97 -16.71 3.61
N ALA A 217 9.43 -15.52 4.06
CA ALA A 217 8.98 -14.89 5.30
C ALA A 217 7.49 -14.53 5.23
N MET A 218 7.06 -13.89 4.13
CA MET A 218 5.65 -13.57 3.90
C MET A 218 4.76 -14.83 3.90
N ALA A 219 5.22 -15.91 3.26
CA ALA A 219 4.48 -17.18 3.22
C ALA A 219 4.34 -17.80 4.62
N ARG A 220 5.36 -17.69 5.49
CA ARG A 220 5.29 -18.10 6.90
C ARG A 220 4.24 -17.29 7.68
N MET A 221 4.07 -16.00 7.38
CA MET A 221 3.02 -15.15 7.94
C MET A 221 1.66 -15.27 7.23
N GLY A 222 1.47 -16.30 6.40
CA GLY A 222 0.18 -16.65 5.80
C GLY A 222 -0.19 -15.89 4.53
N VAL A 223 0.73 -15.14 3.93
CA VAL A 223 0.54 -14.47 2.64
C VAL A 223 0.72 -15.46 1.50
N LYS A 224 -0.20 -15.46 0.53
CA LYS A 224 -0.06 -16.25 -0.69
C LYS A 224 0.80 -15.49 -1.70
N VAL A 225 2.07 -15.87 -1.79
CA VAL A 225 3.06 -15.25 -2.68
C VAL A 225 3.05 -15.86 -4.08
N GLU A 226 3.54 -15.12 -5.08
CA GLU A 226 3.56 -15.57 -6.49
C GLU A 226 4.93 -15.49 -7.14
N LYS A 227 5.55 -14.32 -7.19
CA LYS A 227 6.77 -14.04 -7.98
C LYS A 227 7.59 -12.93 -7.34
N HIS A 228 8.81 -12.77 -7.80
CA HIS A 228 9.59 -11.56 -7.57
C HIS A 228 10.49 -11.27 -8.78
N HIS A 229 10.91 -10.03 -8.91
CA HIS A 229 11.84 -9.60 -9.94
C HIS A 229 12.51 -8.27 -9.57
N HIS A 230 13.58 -7.95 -10.30
CA HIS A 230 14.16 -6.62 -10.30
C HIS A 230 13.33 -5.70 -11.19
N GLU A 231 13.09 -4.47 -10.74
CA GLU A 231 12.35 -3.46 -11.46
C GLU A 231 13.25 -2.55 -12.32
N VAL A 232 12.63 -1.58 -13.02
CA VAL A 232 13.30 -0.72 -14.02
C VAL A 232 14.38 0.17 -13.38
N GLY A 233 14.12 0.72 -12.19
CA GLY A 233 15.06 1.59 -11.48
C GLY A 233 16.25 0.82 -10.92
N SER A 234 17.39 1.48 -10.81
CA SER A 234 18.55 0.94 -10.10
C SER A 234 18.19 0.68 -8.65
N ALA A 235 18.50 -0.51 -8.12
CA ALA A 235 18.13 -0.95 -6.77
C ALA A 235 16.63 -1.02 -6.48
N GLN A 236 15.78 -1.17 -7.51
CA GLN A 236 14.33 -1.25 -7.41
C GLN A 236 13.82 -2.68 -7.63
N HIS A 237 12.85 -3.09 -6.82
CA HIS A 237 12.34 -4.46 -6.77
C HIS A 237 10.83 -4.51 -6.62
N GLU A 238 10.23 -5.65 -7.01
CA GLU A 238 8.82 -5.98 -6.81
C GLU A 238 8.65 -7.44 -6.40
N LEU A 239 7.68 -7.66 -5.49
CA LEU A 239 7.21 -9.00 -5.10
C LEU A 239 5.71 -9.11 -5.39
N GLY A 240 5.29 -10.21 -5.99
CA GLY A 240 3.88 -10.48 -6.30
C GLY A 240 3.20 -11.31 -5.22
N MET A 241 1.97 -10.90 -4.90
CA MET A 241 1.04 -11.63 -4.03
C MET A 241 -0.24 -11.96 -4.77
N LYS A 242 -0.88 -13.09 -4.40
CA LYS A 242 -2.24 -13.38 -4.88
C LYS A 242 -3.23 -12.38 -4.31
N PHE A 243 -4.15 -11.92 -5.17
CA PHE A 243 -5.25 -11.08 -4.73
C PHE A 243 -6.07 -11.74 -3.60
N ALA A 244 -6.63 -10.90 -2.72
CA ALA A 244 -7.46 -11.34 -1.59
C ALA A 244 -8.64 -10.37 -1.39
N PRO A 245 -9.63 -10.72 -0.55
CA PRO A 245 -10.66 -9.78 -0.10
C PRO A 245 -10.04 -8.52 0.49
N MET A 246 -10.66 -7.37 0.23
CA MET A 246 -10.09 -6.03 0.41
C MET A 246 -9.42 -5.79 1.78
N VAL A 247 -10.11 -6.08 2.88
CA VAL A 247 -9.55 -5.88 4.24
C VAL A 247 -8.36 -6.81 4.47
N ARG A 248 -8.50 -8.08 4.10
CA ARG A 248 -7.41 -9.06 4.22
C ARG A 248 -6.20 -8.68 3.36
N MET A 249 -6.43 -8.12 2.17
CA MET A 249 -5.33 -7.63 1.34
C MET A 249 -4.63 -6.43 1.96
N ALA A 250 -5.36 -5.52 2.61
CA ALA A 250 -4.75 -4.41 3.34
C ALA A 250 -3.90 -4.91 4.52
N ASP A 251 -4.37 -5.90 5.29
CA ASP A 251 -3.58 -6.59 6.32
C ASP A 251 -2.30 -7.20 5.71
N GLN A 252 -2.42 -7.90 4.57
CA GLN A 252 -1.28 -8.52 3.87
C GLN A 252 -0.28 -7.50 3.33
N MET A 253 -0.72 -6.29 2.95
CA MET A 253 0.19 -5.21 2.56
C MET A 253 1.05 -4.71 3.73
N GLN A 254 0.53 -4.71 4.95
CA GLN A 254 1.33 -4.40 6.13
C GLN A 254 2.38 -5.49 6.40
N ILE A 255 1.99 -6.76 6.28
CA ILE A 255 2.91 -7.91 6.37
C ILE A 255 3.99 -7.82 5.27
N TYR A 256 3.60 -7.48 4.04
CA TYR A 256 4.49 -7.28 2.90
C TYR A 256 5.61 -6.27 3.23
N LYS A 257 5.21 -5.07 3.67
CA LYS A 257 6.15 -4.00 4.03
C LYS A 257 7.07 -4.43 5.18
N TYR A 258 6.51 -5.05 6.19
CA TYR A 258 7.24 -5.54 7.36
C TYR A 258 8.29 -6.60 6.97
N CYS A 259 7.90 -7.64 6.25
CA CYS A 259 8.83 -8.72 5.86
C CYS A 259 9.96 -8.19 4.97
N ILE A 260 9.68 -7.28 4.04
CA ILE A 260 10.70 -6.69 3.16
C ILE A 260 11.74 -5.92 3.98
N GLN A 261 11.30 -5.08 4.92
CA GLN A 261 12.20 -4.29 5.75
C GLN A 261 13.02 -5.17 6.70
N GLN A 262 12.40 -6.18 7.31
CA GLN A 262 13.07 -7.11 8.21
C GLN A 262 14.13 -7.96 7.49
N VAL A 263 13.80 -8.52 6.34
CA VAL A 263 14.76 -9.32 5.57
C VAL A 263 15.90 -8.43 5.05
N ALA A 264 15.61 -7.23 4.55
CA ALA A 264 16.66 -6.29 4.13
C ALA A 264 17.65 -6.02 5.28
N GLN A 265 17.15 -5.81 6.49
CA GLN A 265 17.98 -5.59 7.68
C GLN A 265 18.86 -6.82 8.02
N VAL A 266 18.34 -8.03 7.87
CA VAL A 266 19.14 -9.27 8.08
C VAL A 266 20.30 -9.35 7.09
N TYR A 267 20.14 -8.83 5.86
CA TYR A 267 21.19 -8.73 4.84
C TYR A 267 22.11 -7.52 5.01
N GLY A 268 21.98 -6.75 6.11
CA GLY A 268 22.76 -5.53 6.33
C GLY A 268 22.41 -4.39 5.37
N LYS A 269 21.19 -4.41 4.80
CA LYS A 269 20.68 -3.42 3.86
C LYS A 269 19.43 -2.74 4.44
N THR A 270 18.93 -1.73 3.76
CA THR A 270 17.70 -1.04 4.14
C THR A 270 16.74 -0.95 2.95
N ALA A 271 15.45 -1.19 3.20
CA ALA A 271 14.41 -1.10 2.20
C ALA A 271 13.49 0.11 2.46
N THR A 272 13.10 0.81 1.39
CA THR A 272 12.17 1.93 1.45
C THR A 272 11.05 1.82 0.44
N PHE A 273 9.86 2.25 0.86
CA PHE A 273 8.67 2.41 0.02
C PHE A 273 8.47 3.86 -0.46
N MET A 274 9.47 4.72 -0.32
CA MET A 274 9.41 6.08 -0.88
C MET A 274 9.13 6.01 -2.39
N PRO A 275 8.11 6.74 -2.89
CA PRO A 275 7.75 6.69 -4.30
C PRO A 275 8.84 7.20 -5.23
N LYS A 276 9.68 8.14 -4.78
CA LYS A 276 10.74 8.74 -5.60
C LYS A 276 11.98 9.08 -4.77
N PRO A 277 12.79 8.08 -4.38
CA PRO A 277 14.02 8.34 -3.62
C PRO A 277 15.18 8.84 -4.51
N ILE A 278 15.19 8.52 -5.81
CA ILE A 278 16.27 8.83 -6.74
C ILE A 278 15.77 9.78 -7.82
N TYR A 279 16.46 10.93 -7.99
CA TYR A 279 16.21 11.84 -9.10
C TYR A 279 16.71 11.24 -10.41
N GLY A 280 15.93 11.38 -11.49
CA GLY A 280 16.30 10.93 -12.84
C GLY A 280 16.07 9.43 -13.13
N ASP A 281 15.89 8.58 -12.11
CA ASP A 281 15.53 7.17 -12.27
C ASP A 281 14.01 6.94 -12.15
N ASN A 282 13.52 5.72 -12.33
CA ASN A 282 12.10 5.38 -12.13
C ASN A 282 11.70 5.52 -10.65
N GLY A 283 10.43 5.79 -10.41
CA GLY A 283 9.83 5.78 -9.06
C GLY A 283 9.00 4.53 -8.82
N SER A 284 8.69 4.26 -7.55
CA SER A 284 7.88 3.11 -7.11
C SER A 284 6.39 3.40 -7.17
N GLY A 285 5.65 2.54 -7.88
CA GLY A 285 4.20 2.49 -7.91
C GLY A 285 3.64 1.40 -6.98
N MET A 286 2.35 1.50 -6.73
CA MET A 286 1.54 0.42 -6.18
C MET A 286 0.29 0.28 -7.05
N HIS A 287 0.43 -0.44 -8.16
CA HIS A 287 -0.68 -0.65 -9.09
C HIS A 287 -1.74 -1.52 -8.43
N CYS A 288 -2.97 -1.04 -8.36
CA CYS A 288 -4.04 -1.73 -7.65
C CYS A 288 -5.04 -2.37 -8.60
N HIS A 289 -4.97 -3.69 -8.74
CA HIS A 289 -5.98 -4.49 -9.40
C HIS A 289 -7.22 -4.62 -8.52
N GLN A 290 -8.41 -4.46 -9.11
CA GLN A 290 -9.68 -4.43 -8.38
C GLN A 290 -10.76 -5.18 -9.14
N SER A 291 -11.62 -5.89 -8.41
CA SER A 291 -12.84 -6.51 -8.96
C SER A 291 -13.90 -6.72 -7.87
N ILE A 292 -15.18 -6.71 -8.28
CA ILE A 292 -16.33 -7.00 -7.40
C ILE A 292 -16.97 -8.30 -7.84
N TRP A 293 -17.37 -9.13 -6.87
CA TRP A 293 -17.97 -10.43 -7.09
C TRP A 293 -19.27 -10.58 -6.32
N LYS A 294 -20.13 -11.48 -6.81
CA LYS A 294 -21.32 -11.96 -6.10
C LYS A 294 -21.29 -13.48 -6.10
N GLY A 295 -20.97 -14.08 -4.95
CA GLY A 295 -20.58 -15.47 -4.87
C GLY A 295 -19.41 -15.76 -5.81
N ASP A 296 -19.56 -16.79 -6.67
CA ASP A 296 -18.53 -17.17 -7.66
C ASP A 296 -18.58 -16.37 -8.99
N LYS A 297 -19.47 -15.39 -9.09
CA LYS A 297 -19.69 -14.62 -10.31
C LYS A 297 -18.90 -13.31 -10.27
N PRO A 298 -17.91 -13.10 -11.19
CA PRO A 298 -17.23 -11.83 -11.36
C PRO A 298 -18.18 -10.81 -12.02
N LEU A 299 -18.35 -9.64 -11.41
CA LEU A 299 -19.28 -8.62 -11.90
C LEU A 299 -18.66 -7.72 -12.98
N PHE A 300 -17.33 -7.75 -13.13
CA PHE A 300 -16.64 -6.93 -14.13
C PHE A 300 -16.54 -7.59 -15.51
N ALA A 301 -16.84 -8.88 -15.62
CA ALA A 301 -16.92 -9.57 -16.90
C ALA A 301 -18.24 -9.26 -17.62
N GLY A 302 -18.18 -9.00 -18.93
CA GLY A 302 -19.34 -8.68 -19.75
C GLY A 302 -19.05 -8.74 -21.24
N ASN A 303 -19.76 -7.92 -22.02
CA ASN A 303 -19.71 -7.88 -23.50
C ASN A 303 -19.48 -6.47 -24.07
N LYS A 304 -19.04 -5.53 -23.24
CA LYS A 304 -18.67 -4.19 -23.66
C LYS A 304 -17.17 -4.13 -24.00
N TYR A 305 -16.61 -2.92 -24.09
CA TYR A 305 -15.19 -2.69 -24.36
C TYR A 305 -14.29 -3.59 -23.50
N ALA A 306 -13.33 -4.25 -24.14
CA ALA A 306 -12.39 -5.18 -23.50
C ALA A 306 -13.06 -6.35 -22.74
N ASP A 307 -14.25 -6.78 -23.15
CA ASP A 307 -15.10 -7.78 -22.47
C ASP A 307 -15.46 -7.41 -21.04
N LEU A 308 -15.57 -6.13 -20.74
CA LEU A 308 -16.07 -5.63 -19.47
C LEU A 308 -17.60 -5.56 -19.45
N SER A 309 -18.15 -5.55 -18.26
CA SER A 309 -19.55 -5.25 -18.00
C SER A 309 -19.80 -3.75 -17.96
N GLU A 310 -21.06 -3.34 -18.06
CA GLU A 310 -21.50 -1.98 -17.79
C GLU A 310 -21.09 -1.51 -16.39
N THR A 311 -21.24 -2.40 -15.40
CA THR A 311 -20.83 -2.15 -14.01
C THR A 311 -19.33 -1.80 -13.90
N ALA A 312 -18.47 -2.51 -14.63
CA ALA A 312 -17.04 -2.22 -14.65
C ALA A 312 -16.72 -0.86 -15.30
N LEU A 313 -17.41 -0.50 -16.38
CA LEU A 313 -17.25 0.80 -17.02
C LEU A 313 -17.71 1.95 -16.12
N GLN A 314 -18.85 1.77 -15.45
CA GLN A 314 -19.33 2.75 -14.46
C GLN A 314 -18.36 2.88 -13.27
N TYR A 315 -17.78 1.77 -12.81
CA TYR A 315 -16.75 1.77 -11.77
C TYR A 315 -15.51 2.58 -12.20
N ILE A 316 -15.01 2.35 -13.42
CA ILE A 316 -13.91 3.13 -14.01
C ILE A 316 -14.27 4.61 -14.06
N ALA A 317 -15.48 4.94 -14.50
CA ALA A 317 -15.94 6.33 -14.57
C ALA A 317 -15.90 7.04 -13.22
N GLY A 318 -16.30 6.36 -12.15
CA GLY A 318 -16.21 6.87 -10.78
C GLY A 318 -14.77 7.09 -10.34
N ILE A 319 -13.88 6.13 -10.61
CA ILE A 319 -12.43 6.27 -10.33
C ILE A 319 -11.85 7.49 -11.05
N LEU A 320 -12.12 7.66 -12.35
CA LEU A 320 -11.60 8.79 -13.13
C LEU A 320 -12.17 10.13 -12.67
N LYS A 321 -13.47 10.18 -12.33
CA LYS A 321 -14.14 11.39 -11.83
C LYS A 321 -13.51 11.89 -10.53
N HIS A 322 -13.27 10.99 -9.57
CA HIS A 322 -12.78 11.32 -8.24
C HIS A 322 -11.26 11.14 -8.07
N ALA A 323 -10.52 10.87 -9.15
CA ALA A 323 -9.09 10.56 -9.11
C ALA A 323 -8.28 11.62 -8.34
N ARG A 324 -8.55 12.90 -8.55
CA ARG A 324 -7.84 14.00 -7.90
C ARG A 324 -8.13 14.09 -6.41
N THR A 325 -9.32 13.71 -5.98
CA THR A 325 -9.71 13.61 -4.57
C THR A 325 -9.05 12.43 -3.91
N ILE A 326 -9.14 11.24 -4.52
CA ILE A 326 -8.56 10.03 -3.93
C ILE A 326 -7.03 10.04 -3.95
N ASN A 327 -6.38 10.93 -4.73
CA ASN A 327 -4.93 11.14 -4.62
C ASN A 327 -4.48 11.51 -3.20
N ALA A 328 -5.31 12.15 -2.40
CA ALA A 328 -5.01 12.41 -1.00
C ALA A 328 -4.69 11.13 -0.20
N PHE A 329 -5.31 10.01 -0.55
CA PHE A 329 -5.12 8.70 0.10
C PHE A 329 -4.22 7.76 -0.69
N THR A 330 -4.27 7.78 -2.02
CA THR A 330 -3.48 6.88 -2.88
C THR A 330 -2.04 7.37 -3.07
N ASN A 331 -1.80 8.68 -2.91
CA ASN A 331 -0.51 9.37 -3.08
C ASN A 331 -0.29 10.36 -1.92
N PRO A 332 -0.18 9.86 -0.66
CA PRO A 332 -0.40 10.66 0.55
C PRO A 332 0.82 11.45 1.01
N THR A 333 1.87 11.58 0.19
CA THR A 333 3.11 12.23 0.60
C THR A 333 3.56 13.28 -0.42
N THR A 334 4.34 14.26 0.01
CA THR A 334 4.97 15.24 -0.90
C THR A 334 5.93 14.55 -1.88
N ASN A 335 6.51 13.41 -1.51
CA ASN A 335 7.40 12.62 -2.36
C ASN A 335 6.64 11.90 -3.49
N ALA A 336 5.37 11.55 -3.30
CA ALA A 336 4.51 10.93 -4.32
C ALA A 336 4.46 11.76 -5.63
N TYR A 337 4.42 13.06 -5.50
CA TYR A 337 4.31 13.99 -6.64
C TYR A 337 5.65 14.26 -7.35
N LYS A 338 6.75 13.77 -6.81
CA LYS A 338 8.04 13.65 -7.50
C LYS A 338 8.08 12.43 -8.44
N ARG A 339 7.24 11.41 -8.17
CA ARG A 339 7.00 10.27 -9.08
C ARG A 339 5.96 10.60 -10.14
N LEU A 340 4.85 11.25 -9.78
CA LEU A 340 3.73 11.56 -10.67
C LEU A 340 4.06 12.73 -11.61
N VAL A 341 5.09 12.55 -12.43
CA VAL A 341 5.54 13.51 -13.45
C VAL A 341 5.56 12.84 -14.82
N PRO A 342 5.22 13.55 -15.92
CA PRO A 342 5.28 13.01 -17.27
C PRO A 342 6.69 12.53 -17.64
N GLY A 343 6.80 11.43 -18.38
CA GLY A 343 8.07 10.94 -18.94
C GLY A 343 8.88 9.98 -18.04
N PHE A 344 8.36 9.56 -16.87
CA PHE A 344 9.02 8.62 -15.97
C PHE A 344 8.17 7.35 -15.71
N GLU A 345 7.43 6.88 -16.73
CA GLU A 345 6.56 5.70 -16.66
C GLU A 345 5.46 5.77 -15.59
N ALA A 346 5.26 6.94 -14.98
CA ALA A 346 4.16 7.19 -14.07
C ALA A 346 2.92 7.62 -14.86
N PRO A 347 1.79 6.89 -14.75
CA PRO A 347 0.57 7.22 -15.47
C PRO A 347 -0.13 8.40 -14.79
N VAL A 348 0.11 9.60 -15.32
CA VAL A 348 -0.50 10.84 -14.80
C VAL A 348 -1.82 11.19 -15.46
N LEU A 349 -2.14 10.59 -16.63
CA LEU A 349 -3.31 10.93 -17.42
C LEU A 349 -4.53 10.12 -16.99
N LEU A 350 -5.63 10.80 -16.73
CA LEU A 350 -6.89 10.22 -16.30
C LEU A 350 -7.68 9.70 -17.52
N ALA A 351 -7.15 8.62 -18.09
CA ALA A 351 -7.73 7.88 -19.20
C ALA A 351 -7.81 6.40 -18.83
N TYR A 352 -8.64 5.64 -19.57
CA TYR A 352 -8.67 4.18 -19.45
C TYR A 352 -8.42 3.52 -20.82
N SER A 353 -7.79 2.36 -20.81
CA SER A 353 -7.45 1.61 -22.01
C SER A 353 -7.13 0.15 -21.72
N VAL A 354 -7.36 -0.73 -22.72
CA VAL A 354 -6.96 -2.12 -22.64
C VAL A 354 -5.46 -2.27 -22.95
N ARG A 355 -4.74 -3.04 -22.14
CA ARG A 355 -3.28 -3.34 -22.26
C ARG A 355 -2.34 -2.14 -22.20
N ASN A 356 -2.82 -0.94 -22.20
CA ASN A 356 -2.02 0.28 -22.28
C ASN A 356 -1.49 0.69 -20.89
N ARG A 357 -0.18 0.63 -20.70
CA ARG A 357 0.47 0.99 -19.44
C ARG A 357 0.61 2.49 -19.21
N SER A 358 0.39 3.32 -20.23
CA SER A 358 0.42 4.78 -20.10
C SER A 358 -0.88 5.37 -19.55
N ALA A 359 -1.98 4.60 -19.50
CA ALA A 359 -3.26 5.03 -18.96
C ALA A 359 -3.31 4.91 -17.43
N GLY A 360 -3.91 5.89 -16.75
CA GLY A 360 -4.12 5.88 -15.29
C GLY A 360 -5.00 4.72 -14.81
N CYS A 361 -5.92 4.27 -15.67
CA CYS A 361 -6.75 3.08 -15.43
C CYS A 361 -6.56 2.09 -16.59
N ARG A 362 -5.87 0.98 -16.33
CA ARG A 362 -5.58 -0.07 -17.31
C ARG A 362 -6.55 -1.24 -17.15
N ILE A 363 -6.93 -1.87 -18.27
CA ILE A 363 -7.70 -3.12 -18.29
C ILE A 363 -6.73 -4.24 -18.72
N PRO A 364 -6.25 -5.09 -17.81
CA PRO A 364 -5.37 -6.20 -18.16
C PRO A 364 -6.07 -7.23 -19.03
N LEU A 365 -5.35 -7.87 -19.97
CA LEU A 365 -5.87 -9.04 -20.65
C LEU A 365 -6.14 -10.16 -19.63
N ALA A 366 -7.24 -10.87 -19.84
CA ALA A 366 -7.60 -12.01 -19.04
C ALA A 366 -8.06 -13.16 -19.95
N ALA A 367 -7.52 -14.35 -19.72
CA ALA A 367 -7.87 -15.55 -20.48
C ALA A 367 -9.27 -16.09 -20.16
N SER A 368 -9.86 -15.64 -19.03
CA SER A 368 -11.19 -16.08 -18.61
C SER A 368 -11.99 -14.93 -18.01
N PRO A 369 -13.33 -15.04 -17.96
CA PRO A 369 -14.18 -14.04 -17.28
C PRO A 369 -13.80 -13.79 -15.81
N LYS A 370 -13.32 -14.81 -15.11
CA LYS A 370 -12.86 -14.70 -13.70
C LYS A 370 -11.63 -13.82 -13.52
N GLY A 371 -10.85 -13.57 -14.56
CA GLY A 371 -9.69 -12.69 -14.53
C GLY A 371 -9.99 -11.24 -14.88
N LYS A 372 -11.24 -10.88 -15.27
CA LYS A 372 -11.60 -9.51 -15.61
C LYS A 372 -11.56 -8.59 -14.40
N ARG A 373 -10.76 -7.53 -14.52
CA ARG A 373 -10.47 -6.58 -13.47
C ARG A 373 -10.04 -5.24 -14.05
N VAL A 374 -10.02 -4.22 -13.24
CA VAL A 374 -9.43 -2.91 -13.55
C VAL A 374 -8.16 -2.73 -12.72
N GLU A 375 -7.18 -2.02 -13.26
CA GLU A 375 -5.92 -1.70 -12.62
C GLU A 375 -5.77 -0.18 -12.55
N VAL A 376 -5.75 0.36 -11.33
CA VAL A 376 -5.46 1.77 -11.08
C VAL A 376 -3.96 1.91 -10.85
N ARG A 377 -3.26 2.72 -11.67
CA ARG A 377 -1.80 2.70 -11.76
C ARG A 377 -1.09 3.86 -11.07
N TYR A 378 -1.80 4.94 -10.73
CA TYR A 378 -1.19 6.10 -10.05
C TYR A 378 -0.94 5.95 -8.54
N PRO A 379 -1.57 5.06 -7.78
CA PRO A 379 -1.21 4.86 -6.37
C PRO A 379 0.27 4.53 -6.18
N ASP A 380 0.79 4.83 -5.01
CA ASP A 380 2.17 4.51 -4.63
C ASP A 380 2.23 3.73 -3.30
N PRO A 381 3.37 3.09 -2.98
CA PRO A 381 3.45 2.17 -1.85
C PRO A 381 3.47 2.83 -0.47
N LEU A 382 3.56 4.18 -0.36
CA LEU A 382 3.32 4.89 0.91
C LEU A 382 1.83 5.12 1.20
N CYS A 383 0.95 4.76 0.28
CA CYS A 383 -0.48 4.67 0.51
C CYS A 383 -0.75 3.83 1.77
N ASN A 384 -1.60 4.36 2.68
CA ASN A 384 -2.23 3.53 3.69
C ASN A 384 -3.18 2.57 2.97
N PRO A 385 -2.92 1.24 2.98
CA PRO A 385 -3.68 0.31 2.14
C PRO A 385 -5.17 0.29 2.49
N TYR A 386 -5.53 0.45 3.76
CA TYR A 386 -6.92 0.48 4.18
C TYR A 386 -7.65 1.71 3.63
N LEU A 387 -7.06 2.90 3.76
CA LEU A 387 -7.67 4.15 3.29
C LEU A 387 -7.66 4.25 1.77
N GLY A 388 -6.56 3.89 1.12
CA GLY A 388 -6.45 3.94 -0.34
C GLY A 388 -7.40 2.98 -1.03
N PHE A 389 -7.53 1.74 -0.52
CA PHE A 389 -8.48 0.77 -1.07
C PHE A 389 -9.93 1.22 -0.82
N ALA A 390 -10.24 1.72 0.38
CA ALA A 390 -11.56 2.28 0.68
C ALA A 390 -11.91 3.45 -0.25
N ALA A 391 -11.01 4.41 -0.42
CA ALA A 391 -11.25 5.59 -1.26
C ALA A 391 -11.46 5.21 -2.75
N MET A 392 -10.64 4.28 -3.29
CA MET A 392 -10.82 3.78 -4.66
C MET A 392 -12.15 3.04 -4.82
N LEU A 393 -12.53 2.19 -3.85
CA LEU A 393 -13.81 1.50 -3.89
C LEU A 393 -14.97 2.48 -3.84
N MET A 394 -14.95 3.47 -2.93
CA MET A 394 -16.01 4.47 -2.79
C MET A 394 -16.18 5.30 -4.06
N ALA A 395 -15.08 5.68 -4.72
CA ALA A 395 -15.12 6.35 -6.02
C ALA A 395 -15.79 5.47 -7.09
N GLY A 396 -15.42 4.20 -7.17
CA GLY A 396 -16.03 3.24 -8.10
C GLY A 396 -17.52 3.01 -7.80
N LEU A 397 -17.93 2.92 -6.53
CA LEU A 397 -19.33 2.76 -6.13
C LEU A 397 -20.18 4.01 -6.48
N ASP A 398 -19.62 5.22 -6.35
CA ASP A 398 -20.28 6.44 -6.84
C ASP A 398 -20.56 6.36 -8.34
N GLY A 399 -19.58 5.87 -9.12
CA GLY A 399 -19.74 5.65 -10.54
C GLY A 399 -20.86 4.67 -10.89
N ILE A 400 -20.95 3.53 -10.19
CA ILE A 400 -22.03 2.54 -10.36
C ILE A 400 -23.39 3.12 -9.95
N LYS A 401 -23.47 3.73 -8.76
CA LYS A 401 -24.70 4.32 -8.21
C LYS A 401 -25.30 5.37 -9.16
N ASN A 402 -24.47 6.24 -9.70
CA ASN A 402 -24.86 7.34 -10.58
C ASN A 402 -24.84 6.97 -12.06
N LYS A 403 -24.55 5.70 -12.40
CA LYS A 403 -24.48 5.20 -13.79
C LYS A 403 -23.60 6.08 -14.69
N LEU A 404 -22.43 6.45 -14.18
CA LEU A 404 -21.50 7.32 -14.87
C LEU A 404 -20.93 6.64 -16.13
N ASN A 405 -20.65 7.45 -17.15
CA ASN A 405 -20.00 7.00 -18.38
C ASN A 405 -18.53 7.44 -18.35
N PRO A 406 -17.54 6.54 -18.54
CA PRO A 406 -16.12 6.89 -18.58
C PRO A 406 -15.68 7.64 -19.83
N GLY A 407 -16.58 7.82 -20.81
CA GLY A 407 -16.24 8.33 -22.14
C GLY A 407 -15.59 7.27 -23.02
N GLU A 408 -14.92 7.70 -24.10
CA GLU A 408 -14.24 6.78 -25.01
C GLU A 408 -12.90 6.33 -24.44
N PRO A 409 -12.52 5.04 -24.63
CA PRO A 409 -11.20 4.56 -24.26
C PRO A 409 -10.11 5.22 -25.10
N THR A 410 -8.92 5.36 -24.53
CA THR A 410 -7.78 5.96 -25.23
C THR A 410 -6.73 4.88 -25.55
N ASP A 411 -6.89 4.24 -26.72
CA ASP A 411 -6.03 3.12 -27.16
C ASP A 411 -4.79 3.60 -27.94
N LYS A 412 -4.25 4.77 -27.57
CA LYS A 412 -3.01 5.36 -28.11
C LYS A 412 -1.91 5.33 -27.04
N ASP A 413 -0.66 5.37 -27.46
CA ASP A 413 0.43 5.67 -26.54
C ASP A 413 0.28 7.11 -26.02
N LEU A 414 -0.03 7.23 -24.74
CA LEU A 414 -0.29 8.54 -24.11
C LEU A 414 0.99 9.35 -23.90
N TYR A 415 2.17 8.70 -23.93
CA TYR A 415 3.45 9.41 -23.78
C TYR A 415 3.85 10.13 -25.09
N ASP A 416 3.38 9.64 -26.24
CA ASP A 416 3.70 10.20 -27.58
C ASP A 416 2.58 11.08 -28.14
N LEU A 417 1.57 11.44 -27.34
CA LEU A 417 0.47 12.29 -27.81
C LEU A 417 0.96 13.72 -28.14
N PRO A 418 0.47 14.30 -29.25
CA PRO A 418 0.70 15.70 -29.55
C PRO A 418 0.24 16.61 -28.39
N PRO A 419 0.97 17.71 -28.07
CA PRO A 419 0.63 18.58 -26.95
C PRO A 419 -0.80 19.13 -26.94
N LYS A 420 -1.41 19.30 -28.14
CA LYS A 420 -2.81 19.74 -28.29
C LYS A 420 -3.81 18.66 -27.85
N GLU A 421 -3.51 17.38 -28.07
CA GLU A 421 -4.35 16.26 -27.63
C GLU A 421 -4.13 16.01 -26.14
N LEU A 422 -2.87 16.02 -25.68
CA LEU A 422 -2.49 15.82 -24.29
C LEU A 422 -3.21 16.80 -23.33
N LYS A 423 -3.31 18.08 -23.72
CA LYS A 423 -4.01 19.11 -22.92
C LYS A 423 -5.50 18.86 -22.72
N LYS A 424 -6.12 17.97 -23.49
CA LYS A 424 -7.54 17.64 -23.38
C LYS A 424 -7.81 16.52 -22.38
N ILE A 425 -6.79 15.77 -21.98
CA ILE A 425 -6.93 14.65 -21.04
C ILE A 425 -6.63 15.20 -19.64
N PRO A 426 -7.58 15.05 -18.68
CA PRO A 426 -7.33 15.45 -17.30
C PRO A 426 -6.14 14.68 -16.70
N THR A 427 -5.48 15.28 -15.71
CA THR A 427 -4.36 14.66 -15.00
C THR A 427 -4.69 14.45 -13.54
N VAL A 428 -3.97 13.52 -12.90
CA VAL A 428 -3.86 13.44 -11.44
C VAL A 428 -3.33 14.76 -10.88
N CYS A 429 -3.40 14.95 -9.56
CA CYS A 429 -2.85 16.15 -8.90
C CYS A 429 -1.34 16.26 -9.12
N GLY A 430 -0.83 17.49 -9.19
CA GLY A 430 0.59 17.81 -9.30
C GLY A 430 1.29 18.01 -7.95
N SER A 431 0.54 18.06 -6.85
CA SER A 431 1.08 18.22 -5.49
C SER A 431 0.15 17.62 -4.44
N LEU A 432 0.70 17.32 -3.26
CA LEU A 432 -0.11 16.89 -2.12
C LEU A 432 -1.08 17.99 -1.68
N ARG A 433 -0.66 19.26 -1.71
CA ARG A 433 -1.54 20.41 -1.40
C ARG A 433 -2.77 20.44 -2.32
N GLU A 434 -2.56 20.19 -3.59
CA GLU A 434 -3.67 20.14 -4.56
C GLU A 434 -4.61 18.96 -4.27
N ALA A 435 -4.08 17.78 -3.94
CA ALA A 435 -4.86 16.61 -3.59
C ALA A 435 -5.70 16.83 -2.33
N ILE A 436 -5.11 17.40 -1.28
CA ILE A 436 -5.80 17.75 -0.04
C ILE A 436 -6.89 18.80 -0.30
N GLY A 437 -6.62 19.81 -1.13
CA GLY A 437 -7.64 20.80 -1.52
C GLY A 437 -8.78 20.22 -2.37
N ASN A 438 -8.55 19.15 -3.14
CA ASN A 438 -9.63 18.42 -3.82
C ASN A 438 -10.43 17.54 -2.83
N LEU A 439 -9.76 16.89 -1.87
CA LEU A 439 -10.43 16.12 -0.81
C LEU A 439 -11.38 17.01 0.00
N ASP A 440 -10.96 18.23 0.34
CA ASP A 440 -11.78 19.18 1.06
C ASP A 440 -13.07 19.55 0.30
N LYS A 441 -13.00 19.66 -1.02
CA LYS A 441 -14.13 20.10 -1.89
C LYS A 441 -15.03 18.98 -2.37
N ASP A 442 -14.51 17.77 -2.58
CA ASP A 442 -15.20 16.62 -3.19
C ASP A 442 -15.14 15.41 -2.26
N ARG A 443 -15.78 15.51 -1.08
CA ARG A 443 -15.74 14.46 -0.04
C ARG A 443 -17.04 13.67 0.12
N ASP A 444 -18.15 14.11 -0.48
CA ASP A 444 -19.47 13.54 -0.21
C ASP A 444 -19.61 12.06 -0.64
N PHE A 445 -18.98 11.69 -1.74
CA PHE A 445 -18.99 10.27 -2.18
C PHE A 445 -18.31 9.34 -1.17
N LEU A 446 -17.29 9.81 -0.44
CA LEU A 446 -16.59 9.06 0.60
C LEU A 446 -17.48 8.80 1.82
N LYS A 447 -18.40 9.72 2.12
CA LYS A 447 -19.30 9.64 3.28
C LYS A 447 -20.50 8.71 3.05
N ALA A 448 -20.72 8.25 1.82
CA ALA A 448 -21.83 7.36 1.51
C ALA A 448 -21.79 6.11 2.41
N GLY A 449 -22.95 5.79 3.02
CA GLY A 449 -23.08 4.64 3.94
C GLY A 449 -22.31 4.78 5.25
N GLY A 450 -21.85 5.99 5.61
CA GLY A 450 -21.10 6.24 6.85
C GLY A 450 -19.68 5.62 6.83
N VAL A 451 -19.09 5.46 5.65
CA VAL A 451 -17.75 4.85 5.49
C VAL A 451 -16.69 5.79 6.04
N PHE A 452 -16.56 6.99 5.47
CA PHE A 452 -15.81 8.10 6.04
C PHE A 452 -16.80 9.09 6.70
N ASP A 453 -16.30 9.94 7.58
CA ASP A 453 -17.03 11.07 8.11
C ASP A 453 -16.21 12.35 8.04
N ASP A 454 -16.83 13.49 8.32
CA ASP A 454 -16.16 14.78 8.25
C ASP A 454 -15.07 14.90 9.33
N ASP A 455 -15.27 14.32 10.51
CA ASP A 455 -14.29 14.34 11.61
C ASP A 455 -12.97 13.64 11.20
N PHE A 456 -13.05 12.46 10.60
CA PHE A 456 -11.85 11.79 10.07
C PHE A 456 -11.21 12.59 8.94
N ILE A 457 -12.00 13.05 7.96
CA ILE A 457 -11.48 13.76 6.78
C ILE A 457 -10.78 15.05 7.20
N ASP A 458 -11.39 15.85 8.12
CA ASP A 458 -10.80 17.11 8.60
C ASP A 458 -9.50 16.86 9.38
N SER A 459 -9.48 15.87 10.27
CA SER A 459 -8.28 15.46 10.98
C SER A 459 -7.17 14.99 10.04
N TYR A 460 -7.51 14.26 8.98
CA TYR A 460 -6.56 13.81 7.97
C TYR A 460 -6.00 14.97 7.14
N ILE A 461 -6.86 15.94 6.78
CA ILE A 461 -6.44 17.17 6.09
C ILE A 461 -5.46 17.95 6.96
N GLU A 462 -5.76 18.15 8.25
CA GLU A 462 -4.87 18.84 9.19
C GLU A 462 -3.50 18.14 9.30
N LEU A 463 -3.52 16.79 9.48
CA LEU A 463 -2.33 15.96 9.55
C LEU A 463 -1.44 16.13 8.31
N LYS A 464 -2.03 16.13 7.10
CA LYS A 464 -1.31 16.26 5.85
C LYS A 464 -0.86 17.68 5.56
N MET A 465 -1.64 18.69 5.97
CA MET A 465 -1.23 20.07 5.86
C MET A 465 0.00 20.40 6.70
N ALA A 466 0.13 19.82 7.89
CA ALA A 466 1.35 19.96 8.70
C ALA A 466 2.60 19.40 7.99
N GLU A 467 2.48 18.24 7.31
CA GLU A 467 3.56 17.66 6.49
C GLU A 467 3.93 18.55 5.28
N ILE A 468 2.91 19.11 4.60
CA ILE A 468 3.09 20.01 3.45
C ILE A 468 3.82 21.27 3.87
N ILE A 469 3.36 21.94 4.94
CA ILE A 469 3.96 23.19 5.44
C ILE A 469 5.42 22.95 5.83
N ARG A 470 5.70 21.87 6.56
CA ARG A 470 7.07 21.51 6.92
C ARG A 470 7.97 21.35 5.69
N PHE A 471 7.49 20.65 4.65
CA PHE A 471 8.24 20.44 3.41
C PHE A 471 8.46 21.74 2.66
N GLU A 472 7.43 22.56 2.46
CA GLU A 472 7.48 23.80 1.69
C GLU A 472 8.35 24.90 2.35
N HIS A 473 8.45 24.88 3.69
CA HIS A 473 9.27 25.83 4.42
C HIS A 473 10.72 25.37 4.64
N THR A 474 11.08 24.17 4.22
CA THR A 474 12.44 23.64 4.35
C THR A 474 13.21 23.91 3.06
N PRO A 475 14.27 24.78 3.06
CA PRO A 475 15.09 25.01 1.88
C PRO A 475 15.70 23.70 1.37
N HIS A 476 15.70 23.53 0.05
CA HIS A 476 16.25 22.34 -0.59
C HIS A 476 17.61 22.65 -1.23
N PRO A 477 18.62 21.75 -1.20
CA PRO A 477 19.95 21.99 -1.80
C PRO A 477 19.92 22.47 -3.25
N VAL A 478 18.95 22.02 -4.06
CA VAL A 478 18.81 22.45 -5.46
C VAL A 478 18.46 23.94 -5.61
N GLU A 479 17.85 24.56 -4.59
CA GLU A 479 17.55 26.01 -4.60
C GLU A 479 18.82 26.83 -4.48
N PHE A 480 19.82 26.34 -3.73
CA PHE A 480 21.14 26.97 -3.65
C PHE A 480 21.86 26.89 -4.99
N GLU A 481 21.77 25.76 -5.70
CA GLU A 481 22.32 25.63 -7.06
C GLU A 481 21.69 26.64 -8.02
N MET A 482 20.35 26.77 -8.00
CA MET A 482 19.61 27.62 -8.94
C MET A 482 19.68 29.12 -8.61
N TYR A 483 19.71 29.49 -7.32
CA TYR A 483 19.41 30.86 -6.91
C TYR A 483 20.47 31.54 -6.05
N TYR A 484 21.48 30.85 -5.53
CA TYR A 484 22.43 31.44 -4.58
C TYR A 484 23.20 32.63 -5.16
N SER A 485 23.50 32.62 -6.46
CA SER A 485 24.22 33.66 -7.16
C SER A 485 23.35 34.45 -8.15
N ALA A 486 22.02 34.34 -8.08
CA ALA A 486 21.10 35.03 -8.97
C ALA A 486 20.92 36.51 -8.54
#